data_06f7f642e623158f624c9fb51111d1f0
#
_entry.id   06f7f642e623158f624c9fb51111d1f0
#
_cell.length_a   1.000
_cell.length_b   1.000
_cell.length_c   1.000
_cell.angle_alpha   90.00
_cell.angle_beta   90.00
_cell.angle_gamma   90.00
#
_symmetry.space_group_name_H-M   'P 1'
#
loop_
_entity.id
_entity.type
_entity.pdbx_description
1 polymer ?
#
loop_
_entity_poly.entity_id
_entity_poly.type
_entity_poly.pdbx_seq_one_letter_code
_entity_poly.pdbx_strand_id
1 'polypeptide(L)'
;MADHIDAGKLDKPVQVLALRETGPGVWTWERVRRAWANITFRPGTNLFSKVGVGARDAAVVLRRQSLTLHNALRLGDQHLFLTAITERGRGHLDVDAAVVEPVSCTATRTEDTVGENARPITAETMRMTVPGVLTETYAR
;
A
#
# COMPACT_ATOMS: atom_id res chain seq x y z
N MET A 1 -1.58 6.47 -30.77
CA MET A 1 -2.79 5.99 -31.21
C MET A 1 -3.57 5.14 -30.19
N ALA A 2 -3.02 4.08 -29.71
CA ALA A 2 -3.70 3.20 -28.77
C ALA A 2 -3.82 3.73 -27.36
N ASP A 3 -3.22 4.87 -27.07
CA ASP A 3 -3.07 5.34 -25.70
C ASP A 3 -4.21 6.23 -25.22
N HIS A 4 -5.16 6.51 -26.10
CA HIS A 4 -6.29 7.32 -25.74
C HIS A 4 -7.32 6.49 -24.99
N ILE A 5 -7.73 6.97 -23.83
CA ILE A 5 -8.81 6.41 -23.05
C ILE A 5 -9.91 7.45 -22.91
N ASP A 6 -11.12 7.08 -23.29
CA ASP A 6 -12.27 7.94 -23.11
C ASP A 6 -12.56 8.15 -21.62
N ALA A 7 -12.94 9.35 -21.26
CA ALA A 7 -13.28 9.68 -19.88
C ALA A 7 -14.38 8.78 -19.31
N GLY A 8 -15.31 8.33 -20.15
CA GLY A 8 -16.39 7.42 -19.73
C GLY A 8 -15.92 6.03 -19.33
N LYS A 9 -14.69 5.64 -19.70
CA LYS A 9 -14.12 4.35 -19.29
C LYS A 9 -13.47 4.41 -17.90
N LEU A 10 -13.26 5.62 -17.37
CA LEU A 10 -12.81 5.81 -16.01
C LEU A 10 -14.03 5.82 -15.10
N ASP A 11 -14.61 4.66 -14.88
CA ASP A 11 -15.93 4.52 -14.26
C ASP A 11 -15.90 3.96 -12.83
N LYS A 12 -14.73 3.63 -12.31
CA LYS A 12 -14.59 3.12 -10.94
C LYS A 12 -14.11 4.23 -10.02
N PRO A 13 -14.85 4.58 -8.96
CA PRO A 13 -14.37 5.54 -7.99
C PRO A 13 -13.36 4.86 -7.07
N VAL A 14 -12.19 5.45 -6.95
CA VAL A 14 -11.16 4.98 -6.02
C VAL A 14 -10.80 6.10 -5.07
N GLN A 15 -10.29 5.73 -3.90
CA GLN A 15 -9.71 6.66 -2.96
C GLN A 15 -8.20 6.57 -3.04
N VAL A 16 -7.54 7.71 -3.17
CA VAL A 16 -6.09 7.79 -3.07
C VAL A 16 -5.75 7.94 -1.60
N LEU A 17 -4.90 7.05 -1.11
CA LEU A 17 -4.52 6.99 0.29
C LEU A 17 -3.06 7.38 0.47
N ALA A 18 -2.76 7.97 1.61
CA ALA A 18 -1.39 8.24 2.04
C ALA A 18 -1.24 7.83 3.50
N LEU A 19 -0.04 7.42 3.88
CA LEU A 19 0.26 7.16 5.28
C LEU A 19 0.40 8.47 6.03
N ARG A 20 -0.28 8.58 7.15
CA ARG A 20 -0.19 9.73 8.04
C ARG A 20 -0.04 9.29 9.48
N GLU A 21 0.75 10.04 10.20
CA GLU A 21 0.89 9.82 11.64
C GLU A 21 -0.34 10.42 12.33
N THR A 22 -1.15 9.56 12.93
CA THR A 22 -2.38 9.95 13.61
C THR A 22 -2.22 10.12 15.11
N GLY A 23 -1.12 9.62 15.64
CA GLY A 23 -0.73 9.77 17.02
C GLY A 23 0.75 9.48 17.13
N PRO A 24 1.42 9.72 18.27
CA PRO A 24 2.87 9.47 18.39
C PRO A 24 3.22 8.02 18.03
N GLY A 25 3.97 7.84 16.95
CA GLY A 25 4.37 6.53 16.47
C GLY A 25 3.27 5.67 15.85
N VAL A 26 2.11 6.23 15.58
CA VAL A 26 0.98 5.48 14.98
C VAL A 26 0.69 6.03 13.59
N TRP A 27 0.83 5.18 12.58
CA TRP A 27 0.62 5.53 11.19
C TRP A 27 -0.57 4.76 10.63
N THR A 28 -1.41 5.45 9.88
CA THR A 28 -2.57 4.84 9.23
C THR A 28 -2.72 5.35 7.82
N TRP A 29 -3.43 4.57 7.00
CA TRP A 29 -3.81 5.02 5.67
C TRP A 29 -4.98 5.98 5.79
N GLU A 30 -4.81 7.18 5.25
CA GLU A 30 -5.86 8.18 5.20
C GLU A 30 -6.16 8.59 3.78
N ARG A 31 -7.43 8.90 3.52
CA ARG A 31 -7.84 9.39 2.22
C ARG A 31 -7.28 10.77 1.96
N VAL A 32 -6.59 10.91 0.83
CA VAL A 32 -6.12 12.21 0.33
C VAL A 32 -7.15 12.84 -0.58
N ARG A 33 -7.68 12.04 -1.51
CA ARG A 33 -8.67 12.49 -2.48
C ARG A 33 -9.35 11.29 -3.13
N ARG A 34 -10.41 11.58 -3.85
CA ARG A 34 -11.11 10.61 -4.70
C ARG A 34 -10.64 10.78 -6.14
N ALA A 35 -10.58 9.69 -6.86
CA ALA A 35 -10.25 9.68 -8.28
C ALA A 35 -11.14 8.67 -9.01
N TRP A 36 -11.28 8.86 -10.31
CA TRP A 36 -11.97 7.90 -11.16
C TRP A 36 -10.94 7.09 -11.93
N ALA A 37 -11.17 5.80 -12.03
CA ALA A 37 -10.21 4.87 -12.62
C ALA A 37 -10.89 3.84 -13.50
N ASN A 38 -10.10 3.29 -14.42
CA ASN A 38 -10.42 2.05 -15.10
C ASN A 38 -9.57 0.96 -14.46
N ILE A 39 -10.18 -0.13 -14.01
CA ILE A 39 -9.47 -1.19 -13.29
C ILE A 39 -9.76 -2.52 -13.93
N THR A 40 -8.70 -3.25 -14.24
CA THR A 40 -8.76 -4.62 -14.73
C THR A 40 -8.06 -5.52 -13.74
N PHE A 41 -8.78 -6.49 -13.19
CA PHE A 41 -8.22 -7.48 -12.29
C PHE A 41 -7.80 -8.72 -13.06
N ARG A 42 -6.73 -9.35 -12.60
CA ARG A 42 -6.26 -10.60 -13.18
C ARG A 42 -5.59 -11.44 -12.08
N PRO A 43 -5.54 -12.78 -12.23
CA PRO A 43 -4.83 -13.61 -11.28
C PRO A 43 -3.37 -13.18 -11.21
N GLY A 44 -2.85 -13.01 -9.97
CA GLY A 44 -1.50 -12.57 -9.75
C GLY A 44 -0.59 -13.72 -9.35
N THR A 45 0.67 -13.64 -9.79
CA THR A 45 1.73 -14.54 -9.38
C THR A 45 2.90 -13.78 -8.77
N ASN A 46 2.63 -12.58 -8.29
CA ASN A 46 3.63 -11.72 -7.69
C ASN A 46 3.94 -12.14 -6.24
N LEU A 47 4.75 -11.35 -5.58
CA LEU A 47 5.17 -11.60 -4.20
C LEU A 47 3.99 -11.82 -3.24
N PHE A 48 2.84 -11.23 -3.52
CA PHE A 48 1.66 -11.29 -2.65
C PHE A 48 0.70 -12.42 -3.01
N SER A 49 0.99 -13.18 -4.06
CA SER A 49 0.03 -14.15 -4.60
C SER A 49 -0.31 -15.29 -3.67
N LYS A 50 0.51 -15.53 -2.65
CA LYS A 50 0.31 -16.61 -1.69
C LYS A 50 -0.24 -16.13 -0.35
N VAL A 51 -0.49 -14.86 -0.22
CA VAL A 51 -1.03 -14.29 1.00
C VAL A 51 -2.54 -14.18 0.84
N GLY A 52 -3.23 -15.12 1.43
CA GLY A 52 -4.69 -15.14 1.42
C GLY A 52 -5.28 -15.70 0.13
N VAL A 53 -6.57 -15.92 0.18
CA VAL A 53 -7.34 -16.46 -0.92
C VAL A 53 -7.68 -15.34 -1.89
N GLY A 54 -7.53 -15.58 -3.18
CA GLY A 54 -7.91 -14.61 -4.20
C GLY A 54 -6.90 -13.50 -4.43
N ALA A 55 -5.62 -13.76 -4.15
CA ALA A 55 -4.57 -12.82 -4.50
C ALA A 55 -4.63 -12.50 -5.99
N ARG A 56 -4.64 -11.22 -6.32
CA ARG A 56 -4.81 -10.73 -7.68
C ARG A 56 -3.95 -9.52 -7.93
N ASP A 57 -3.62 -9.32 -9.20
CA ASP A 57 -3.07 -8.07 -9.66
C ASP A 57 -4.18 -7.19 -10.23
N ALA A 58 -3.94 -5.90 -10.22
CA ALA A 58 -4.81 -4.92 -10.82
C ALA A 58 -4.02 -4.02 -11.76
N ALA A 59 -4.56 -3.80 -12.94
CA ALA A 59 -4.07 -2.78 -13.86
C ALA A 59 -5.04 -1.61 -13.78
N VAL A 60 -4.53 -0.45 -13.40
CA VAL A 60 -5.34 0.73 -13.12
C VAL A 60 -4.93 1.85 -14.05
N VAL A 61 -5.91 2.50 -14.66
CA VAL A 61 -5.68 3.72 -15.44
C VAL A 61 -6.42 4.85 -14.77
N LEU A 62 -5.71 5.93 -14.47
CA LEU A 62 -6.31 7.15 -13.94
C LEU A 62 -5.82 8.37 -14.71
N ARG A 63 -6.48 9.48 -14.48
CA ARG A 63 -5.99 10.77 -14.97
C ARG A 63 -4.68 11.11 -14.29
N ARG A 64 -3.80 11.76 -15.04
CA ARG A 64 -2.51 12.20 -14.53
C ARG A 64 -2.68 13.10 -13.31
N GLN A 65 -1.99 12.74 -12.25
CA GLN A 65 -2.07 13.42 -10.96
C GLN A 65 -0.83 13.08 -10.14
N SER A 66 -0.69 13.74 -9.01
CA SER A 66 0.38 13.43 -8.08
C SER A 66 0.11 12.08 -7.43
N LEU A 67 0.91 11.10 -7.78
CA LEU A 67 0.79 9.73 -7.28
C LEU A 67 2.18 9.11 -7.22
N THR A 68 2.52 8.49 -6.12
CA THR A 68 3.80 7.82 -5.93
C THR A 68 3.59 6.41 -5.40
N LEU A 69 4.66 5.62 -5.37
CA LEU A 69 4.60 4.28 -4.80
C LEU A 69 4.39 4.30 -3.27
N HIS A 70 4.45 5.46 -2.65
CA HIS A 70 4.10 5.62 -1.23
C HIS A 70 2.59 5.84 -1.01
N ASN A 71 1.84 5.99 -2.08
CA ASN A 71 0.40 6.03 -2.02
C ASN A 71 -0.17 4.62 -2.16
N ALA A 72 -1.44 4.48 -1.84
CA ALA A 72 -2.22 3.29 -2.12
C ALA A 72 -3.55 3.74 -2.71
N LEU A 73 -4.25 2.80 -3.30
CA LEU A 73 -5.60 3.03 -3.80
C LEU A 73 -6.57 2.11 -3.07
N ARG A 74 -7.79 2.56 -2.93
CA ARG A 74 -8.86 1.76 -2.31
C ARG A 74 -10.08 1.78 -3.21
N LEU A 75 -10.50 0.60 -3.59
CA LEU A 75 -11.75 0.40 -4.33
C LEU A 75 -12.71 -0.38 -3.43
N GLY A 76 -13.73 0.29 -2.90
CA GLY A 76 -14.60 -0.33 -1.92
C GLY A 76 -13.80 -0.79 -0.70
N ASP A 77 -13.82 -2.09 -0.43
CA ASP A 77 -13.08 -2.69 0.67
C ASP A 77 -11.70 -3.20 0.25
N GLN A 78 -11.35 -3.09 -1.02
CA GLN A 78 -10.11 -3.63 -1.53
C GLN A 78 -9.00 -2.60 -1.46
N HIS A 79 -7.87 -3.01 -0.88
CA HIS A 79 -6.67 -2.19 -0.80
C HIS A 79 -5.73 -2.58 -1.92
N LEU A 80 -5.30 -1.62 -2.70
CA LEU A 80 -4.42 -1.81 -3.84
C LEU A 80 -3.03 -1.25 -3.49
N PHE A 81 -2.08 -2.15 -3.35
CA PHE A 81 -0.68 -1.81 -3.10
C PHE A 81 -0.01 -1.52 -4.44
N LEU A 82 0.50 -0.31 -4.62
CA LEU A 82 1.06 0.13 -5.90
C LEU A 82 2.45 -0.44 -6.11
N THR A 83 2.66 -1.09 -7.24
CA THR A 83 3.94 -1.71 -7.58
C THR A 83 4.66 -0.99 -8.71
N ALA A 84 3.94 -0.31 -9.59
CA ALA A 84 4.55 0.47 -10.67
C ALA A 84 3.62 1.58 -11.11
N ILE A 85 4.18 2.70 -11.48
CA ILE A 85 3.44 3.84 -12.04
C ILE A 85 4.17 4.28 -13.30
N THR A 86 3.44 4.32 -14.40
CA THR A 86 3.98 4.70 -15.71
C THR A 86 3.09 5.77 -16.32
N GLU A 87 3.69 6.78 -16.91
CA GLU A 87 2.91 7.78 -17.63
C GLU A 87 2.36 7.19 -18.92
N ARG A 88 1.07 7.43 -19.16
CA ARG A 88 0.38 7.03 -20.38
C ARG A 88 -0.04 8.27 -21.14
N GLY A 89 0.71 8.62 -22.17
CA GLY A 89 0.47 9.86 -22.88
C GLY A 89 0.62 11.06 -21.96
N ARG A 90 -0.11 12.12 -22.24
CA ARG A 90 -0.04 13.37 -21.47
C ARG A 90 -1.06 13.45 -20.34
N GLY A 91 -2.11 12.67 -20.42
CA GLY A 91 -3.27 12.86 -19.56
C GLY A 91 -3.55 11.73 -18.58
N HIS A 92 -2.82 10.62 -18.65
CA HIS A 92 -3.13 9.42 -17.87
C HIS A 92 -1.91 8.79 -17.24
N LEU A 93 -2.16 7.96 -16.23
CA LEU A 93 -1.17 7.10 -15.62
C LEU A 93 -1.63 5.65 -15.71
N ASP A 94 -0.70 4.76 -16.06
CA ASP A 94 -0.88 3.33 -15.92
C ASP A 94 -0.26 2.90 -14.59
N VAL A 95 -1.04 2.26 -13.77
CA VAL A 95 -0.61 1.84 -12.44
C VAL A 95 -0.78 0.33 -12.34
N ASP A 96 0.29 -0.34 -11.96
CA ASP A 96 0.21 -1.74 -11.57
C ASP A 96 0.11 -1.82 -10.06
N ALA A 97 -0.79 -2.69 -9.60
CA ALA A 97 -1.04 -2.83 -8.18
C ALA A 97 -1.32 -4.28 -7.83
N ALA A 98 -1.11 -4.62 -6.59
CA ALA A 98 -1.52 -5.91 -6.03
C ALA A 98 -2.67 -5.69 -5.07
N VAL A 99 -3.68 -6.55 -5.16
CA VAL A 99 -4.77 -6.55 -4.18
C VAL A 99 -4.26 -7.22 -2.93
N VAL A 100 -4.24 -6.48 -1.82
CA VAL A 100 -3.67 -6.94 -0.56
C VAL A 100 -4.65 -6.67 0.57
N GLU A 101 -4.44 -7.35 1.69
CA GLU A 101 -5.18 -7.10 2.91
C GLU A 101 -4.20 -6.50 3.93
N PRO A 102 -4.33 -5.21 4.25
CA PRO A 102 -3.43 -4.59 5.21
C PRO A 102 -3.65 -5.15 6.61
N VAL A 103 -2.56 -5.32 7.33
CA VAL A 103 -2.58 -5.71 8.75
C VAL A 103 -1.84 -4.66 9.56
N SER A 104 -2.17 -4.56 10.82
CA SER A 104 -1.47 -3.65 11.72
C SER A 104 -0.18 -4.31 12.20
N CYS A 105 0.94 -3.65 11.97
CA CYS A 105 2.25 -4.12 12.39
C CYS A 105 2.81 -3.18 13.44
N THR A 106 3.36 -3.74 14.51
CA THR A 106 4.02 -2.95 15.55
C THR A 106 5.49 -3.31 15.58
N ALA A 107 6.34 -2.31 15.37
CA ALA A 107 7.77 -2.45 15.50
C ALA A 107 8.21 -1.79 16.81
N THR A 108 9.04 -2.48 17.56
CA THR A 108 9.59 -1.96 18.80
C THR A 108 11.11 -2.02 18.74
N ARG A 109 11.73 -1.01 19.33
CA ARG A 109 13.16 -1.00 19.54
C ARG A 109 13.41 -1.08 21.04
N THR A 110 14.26 -2.01 21.44
CA THR A 110 14.64 -2.17 22.83
C THR A 110 16.14 -1.95 22.98
N GLU A 111 16.54 -1.45 24.13
CA GLU A 111 17.95 -1.32 24.49
C GLU A 111 18.18 -1.92 25.85
N ASP A 112 19.29 -2.67 25.98
CA ASP A 112 19.72 -3.20 27.26
C ASP A 112 20.58 -2.15 27.95
N THR A 113 20.22 -1.83 29.18
CA THR A 113 20.98 -0.92 30.01
C THR A 113 21.37 -1.62 31.32
N VAL A 114 22.34 -1.07 32.02
CA VAL A 114 22.77 -1.60 33.33
C VAL A 114 22.08 -0.77 34.41
N GLY A 115 21.26 -1.44 35.22
CA GLY A 115 20.62 -0.80 36.38
C GLY A 115 21.57 -0.58 37.54
N GLU A 116 21.06 0.01 38.63
CA GLU A 116 21.83 0.37 39.80
C GLU A 116 22.58 -0.79 40.45
N ASN A 117 22.08 -2.01 40.32
CA ASN A 117 22.70 -3.21 40.88
C ASN A 117 23.46 -4.01 39.83
N ALA A 118 23.94 -3.38 38.78
CA ALA A 118 24.63 -4.02 37.66
C ALA A 118 23.79 -5.13 36.96
N ARG A 119 22.48 -5.10 37.12
CA ARG A 119 21.58 -6.02 36.42
C ARG A 119 21.20 -5.46 35.07
N PRO A 120 21.24 -6.26 34.00
CA PRO A 120 20.79 -5.78 32.71
C PRO A 120 19.29 -5.48 32.78
N ILE A 121 18.92 -4.32 32.26
CA ILE A 121 17.53 -3.89 32.14
C ILE A 121 17.25 -3.70 30.67
N THR A 122 16.23 -4.37 30.16
CA THR A 122 15.74 -4.17 28.82
C THR A 122 14.61 -3.15 28.85
N ALA A 123 14.80 -2.05 28.14
CA ALA A 123 13.80 -0.99 28.05
C ALA A 123 13.41 -0.76 26.61
N GLU A 124 12.11 -0.56 26.39
CA GLU A 124 11.61 -0.18 25.08
C GLU A 124 11.90 1.28 24.84
N THR A 125 12.70 1.58 23.80
CA THR A 125 13.10 2.95 23.48
C THR A 125 12.23 3.57 22.38
N MET A 126 11.61 2.73 21.54
CA MET A 126 10.76 3.22 20.47
C MET A 126 9.70 2.16 20.15
N ARG A 127 8.49 2.63 19.89
CA ARG A 127 7.42 1.81 19.37
C ARG A 127 6.75 2.53 18.20
N MET A 128 6.51 1.80 17.12
CA MET A 128 5.83 2.35 15.94
C MET A 128 4.81 1.33 15.45
N THR A 129 3.61 1.81 15.17
CA THR A 129 2.54 1.00 14.59
C THR A 129 2.24 1.50 13.19
N VAL A 130 2.37 0.63 12.22
CA VAL A 130 2.16 0.95 10.81
C VAL A 130 1.33 -0.15 10.14
N PRO A 131 0.56 0.17 9.09
CA PRO A 131 -0.05 -0.88 8.28
C PRO A 131 1.03 -1.58 7.47
N GLY A 132 0.88 -2.87 7.33
CA GLY A 132 1.78 -3.68 6.54
C GLY A 132 1.02 -4.75 5.78
N VAL A 133 1.74 -5.57 5.03
CA VAL A 133 1.19 -6.67 4.27
C VAL A 133 2.01 -7.91 4.57
N LEU A 134 1.32 -9.01 4.88
CA LEU A 134 2.00 -10.28 5.08
C LEU A 134 2.31 -10.90 3.72
N THR A 135 3.53 -11.37 3.57
CA THR A 135 3.97 -12.10 2.38
C THR A 135 4.50 -13.44 2.79
N GLU A 136 4.35 -14.44 1.93
CA GLU A 136 4.98 -15.72 2.15
C GLU A 136 6.41 -15.71 1.60
N THR A 137 7.32 -16.22 2.40
CA THR A 137 8.69 -16.42 1.98
C THR A 137 8.98 -17.90 2.07
N TYR A 138 9.43 -18.50 0.97
CA TYR A 138 9.85 -19.89 0.99
C TYR A 138 11.32 -19.97 1.37
N ALA A 139 11.57 -20.62 2.48
CA ALA A 139 12.92 -21.02 2.82
C ALA A 139 13.31 -22.24 1.97
N ARG A 140 14.47 -22.17 1.41
CA ARG A 140 15.04 -23.28 0.63
C ARG A 140 16.28 -23.84 1.31
#